data_1f6f15e485427efed3f9dd264076320a
#
_entry.id   1f6f15e485427efed3f9dd264076320a
#
_cell.length_a   1.000
_cell.length_b   1.000
_cell.length_c   1.000
_cell.angle_alpha   90.00
_cell.angle_beta   90.00
_cell.angle_gamma   90.00
#
_symmetry.space_group_name_H-M   'P 1'
#
loop_
_entity.id
_entity.type
_entity.pdbx_description
1 polymer ?
#
loop_
_entity_poly.entity_id
_entity_poly.type
_entity_poly.pdbx_seq_one_letter_code
_entity_poly.pdbx_strand_id
1 'polypeptide(L)'
;MSTAQTLPLDNETNPVLTDTREPVRMDVIEQIAAMAEGTERPALIWGNTDRATVAAEALWIFARRVGLDGRGDDAFTAVQDLIANLMHLCDQEEITCGEETFASLVNLAEMHYLAELDENIGL
;
A
#
# COMPACT_ATOMS: atom_id res chain seq x y z
N MET A 1 -1.95 -4.63 -22.72
CA MET A 1 -2.11 -4.38 -22.57
C MET A 1 -1.99 -3.97 -22.47
N SER A 2 -1.77 -4.02 -22.53
CA SER A 2 -1.65 -3.56 -22.48
C SER A 2 -1.25 -3.09 -22.55
N THR A 3 -1.00 -3.14 -22.68
CA THR A 3 -0.66 -2.65 -22.77
C THR A 3 -0.25 -2.08 -22.87
N ALA A 4 -0.13 -2.09 -23.04
CA ALA A 4 0.24 -1.51 -23.10
C ALA A 4 0.69 -1.02 -23.29
N GLN A 5 0.62 -1.13 -23.43
CA GLN A 5 1.04 -0.66 -23.57
C GLN A 5 1.53 -0.05 -23.79
N THR A 6 1.51 0.00 -24.01
CA THR A 6 1.96 0.59 -24.16
C THR A 6 2.57 1.31 -24.28
N LEU A 7 2.88 1.52 -24.44
CA LEU A 7 3.54 2.25 -24.55
C LEU A 7 4.24 2.75 -24.83
N PRO A 8 4.48 3.02 -25.00
CA PRO A 8 5.26 3.50 -25.18
C PRO A 8 5.75 4.18 -25.17
N LEU A 9 5.89 4.35 -25.26
CA LEU A 9 6.28 4.97 -25.07
C LEU A 9 6.64 5.44 -24.71
N ASP A 10 6.66 5.38 -24.72
CA ASP A 10 7.02 5.76 -24.26
C ASP A 10 7.56 5.94 -23.94
N ASN A 11 7.80 5.83 -24.01
CA ASN A 11 8.37 5.86 -23.62
C ASN A 11 9.04 6.13 -23.49
N GLU A 12 9.29 6.25 -23.63
CA GLU A 12 9.84 6.44 -23.35
C GLU A 12 10.28 6.86 -22.82
N THR A 13 10.33 7.00 -22.82
CA THR A 13 10.67 7.30 -22.07
C THR A 13 11.18 7.68 -21.27
N ASN A 14 11.13 7.57 -20.77
CA ASN A 14 11.51 8.11 -19.70
C ASN A 14 12.39 7.33 -18.94
N PRO A 15 13.41 7.31 -19.21
CA PRO A 15 14.37 6.51 -18.73
C PRO A 15 14.77 6.76 -17.40
N VAL A 16 14.70 7.81 -17.12
CA VAL A 16 15.12 8.24 -15.93
C VAL A 16 14.61 7.46 -14.98
N LEU A 17 13.68 7.03 -15.33
CA LEU A 17 13.09 6.34 -14.48
C LEU A 17 13.67 5.08 -14.26
N THR A 18 14.80 4.86 -14.63
CA THR A 18 15.37 3.69 -14.39
C THR A 18 15.53 3.58 -12.97
N ASP A 19 14.67 2.98 -12.30
CA ASP A 19 14.77 2.77 -10.91
C ASP A 19 15.59 1.53 -10.73
N THR A 20 16.73 1.66 -10.08
CA THR A 20 17.61 0.54 -9.89
C THR A 20 17.32 -0.20 -8.60
N ARG A 21 16.32 0.20 -7.86
CA ARG A 21 16.02 -0.51 -6.62
C ARG A 21 15.47 -1.88 -6.91
N GLU A 22 15.81 -2.83 -6.07
CA GLU A 22 15.26 -4.15 -6.17
C GLU A 22 13.80 -4.11 -5.73
N PRO A 23 12.93 -4.86 -6.36
CA PRO A 23 11.55 -4.92 -5.90
C PRO A 23 11.48 -5.51 -4.49
N VAL A 24 10.60 -5.00 -3.66
CA VAL A 24 10.38 -5.53 -2.33
C VAL A 24 9.52 -6.79 -2.47
N ARG A 25 9.98 -7.89 -1.90
CA ARG A 25 9.28 -9.16 -2.01
C ARG A 25 8.38 -9.39 -0.81
N MET A 26 7.38 -10.20 -1.01
CA MET A 26 6.38 -10.43 0.03
C MET A 26 6.92 -11.12 1.28
N ASP A 27 8.08 -11.78 1.20
CA ASP A 27 8.67 -12.34 2.41
C ASP A 27 9.06 -11.25 3.41
N VAL A 28 9.40 -10.06 2.93
CA VAL A 28 9.70 -8.92 3.81
C VAL A 28 8.41 -8.49 4.52
N ILE A 29 7.31 -8.45 3.78
CA ILE A 29 6.00 -8.07 4.36
C ILE A 29 5.58 -9.09 5.41
N GLU A 30 5.82 -10.37 5.14
CA GLU A 30 5.49 -11.42 6.09
C GLU A 30 6.23 -11.20 7.42
N GLN A 31 7.52 -10.85 7.33
CA GLN A 31 8.33 -10.64 8.52
C GLN A 31 7.83 -9.45 9.34
N ILE A 32 7.47 -8.37 8.67
CA ILE A 32 6.96 -7.18 9.36
C ILE A 32 5.60 -7.49 9.98
N ALA A 33 4.74 -8.19 9.25
CA ALA A 33 3.42 -8.55 9.75
C ALA A 33 3.51 -9.43 10.99
N ALA A 34 4.51 -10.32 11.03
CA ALA A 34 4.69 -11.19 12.20
C ALA A 34 5.01 -10.38 13.44
N MET A 35 5.67 -9.24 13.29
CA MET A 35 5.96 -8.39 14.43
C MET A 35 4.66 -7.80 14.99
N ALA A 36 3.70 -7.50 14.13
CA ALA A 36 2.44 -6.94 14.58
C ALA A 36 1.60 -7.96 15.36
N GLU A 37 1.71 -9.24 15.01
CA GLU A 37 0.91 -10.25 15.66
C GLU A 37 1.19 -10.36 17.14
N GLY A 38 2.38 -10.00 17.57
CA GLY A 38 2.74 -10.12 18.97
C GLY A 38 2.37 -8.91 19.80
N THR A 39 1.72 -7.91 19.21
CA THR A 39 1.45 -6.68 19.94
C THR A 39 0.05 -6.69 20.55
N GLU A 40 -0.17 -5.76 21.46
CA GLU A 40 -1.46 -5.61 22.11
C GLU A 40 -2.51 -5.08 21.18
N ARG A 41 -3.77 -5.24 21.56
CA ARG A 41 -4.89 -4.73 20.80
C ARG A 41 -5.72 -3.83 21.67
N PRO A 42 -5.87 -2.56 21.27
CA PRO A 42 -5.33 -1.98 20.03
C PRO A 42 -3.84 -1.76 20.13
N ALA A 43 -3.16 -1.74 19.00
CA ALA A 43 -1.73 -1.56 18.96
C ALA A 43 -1.38 -0.16 19.43
N LEU A 44 -0.24 -0.04 20.11
CA LEU A 44 0.24 1.26 20.53
C LEU A 44 1.06 1.86 19.40
N ILE A 45 0.67 3.05 18.97
CA ILE A 45 1.34 3.72 17.86
C ILE A 45 2.21 4.83 18.40
N TRP A 46 3.53 4.59 18.41
CA TRP A 46 4.48 5.58 18.88
C TRP A 46 5.10 6.36 17.71
N GLY A 47 5.07 5.81 16.52
CA GLY A 47 5.64 6.49 15.36
C GLY A 47 5.29 5.78 14.07
N ASN A 48 5.93 6.23 12.98
CA ASN A 48 5.57 5.75 11.66
C ASN A 48 5.96 4.29 11.41
N THR A 49 6.94 3.79 12.12
CA THR A 49 7.27 2.37 12.01
C THR A 49 6.11 1.51 12.52
N ASP A 50 5.44 1.93 13.60
CA ASP A 50 4.31 1.18 14.11
C ASP A 50 3.15 1.23 13.12
N ARG A 51 2.94 2.38 12.47
CA ARG A 51 1.89 2.50 11.46
C ARG A 51 2.17 1.57 10.29
N ALA A 52 3.42 1.50 9.86
CA ALA A 52 3.80 0.62 8.76
C ALA A 52 3.63 -0.85 9.15
N THR A 53 3.92 -1.20 10.40
CA THR A 53 3.80 -2.56 10.88
C THR A 53 2.34 -3.03 10.84
N VAL A 54 1.42 -2.17 11.29
CA VAL A 54 0.00 -2.49 11.26
C VAL A 54 -0.48 -2.65 9.81
N ALA A 55 0.00 -1.77 8.93
CA ALA A 55 -0.38 -1.84 7.51
C ALA A 55 0.16 -3.12 6.88
N ALA A 56 1.37 -3.56 7.28
CA ALA A 56 1.94 -4.79 6.74
C ALA A 56 1.10 -6.00 7.14
N GLU A 57 0.54 -5.99 8.34
CA GLU A 57 -0.32 -7.08 8.77
C GLU A 57 -1.56 -7.16 7.90
N ALA A 58 -2.19 -6.02 7.62
CA ALA A 58 -3.37 -5.98 6.77
C ALA A 58 -3.03 -6.43 5.34
N LEU A 59 -1.90 -5.98 4.81
CA LEU A 59 -1.48 -6.36 3.47
C LEU A 59 -1.19 -7.85 3.41
N TRP A 60 -0.57 -8.41 4.43
CA TRP A 60 -0.23 -9.83 4.46
C TRP A 60 -1.50 -10.68 4.47
N ILE A 61 -2.50 -10.31 5.27
CA ILE A 61 -3.76 -11.03 5.33
C ILE A 61 -4.43 -11.00 3.96
N PHE A 62 -4.45 -9.83 3.32
CA PHE A 62 -5.04 -9.69 1.99
C PHE A 62 -4.30 -10.58 0.98
N ALA A 63 -2.97 -10.52 1.00
CA ALA A 63 -2.17 -11.25 0.02
C ALA A 63 -2.41 -12.75 0.12
N ARG A 64 -2.57 -13.27 1.35
CA ARG A 64 -2.83 -14.69 1.53
C ARG A 64 -4.18 -15.08 0.93
N ARG A 65 -5.16 -14.18 1.02
CA ARG A 65 -6.48 -14.48 0.50
C ARG A 65 -6.51 -14.54 -1.02
N VAL A 66 -5.68 -13.74 -1.67
CA VAL A 66 -5.72 -13.65 -3.13
C VAL A 66 -4.55 -14.34 -3.80
N GLY A 67 -3.71 -15.04 -3.02
CA GLY A 67 -2.63 -15.82 -3.62
C GLY A 67 -1.39 -15.02 -4.00
N LEU A 68 -1.18 -13.87 -3.39
CA LEU A 68 -0.01 -13.05 -3.66
C LEU A 68 1.00 -13.13 -2.52
N ASP A 69 0.95 -14.22 -1.74
CA ASP A 69 1.81 -14.36 -0.58
C ASP A 69 3.06 -15.20 -0.83
N GLY A 70 3.36 -15.51 -2.08
CA GLY A 70 4.58 -16.21 -2.41
C GLY A 70 5.78 -15.35 -2.06
N ARG A 71 6.86 -15.96 -1.53
CA ARG A 71 7.99 -15.19 -1.04
C ARG A 71 8.62 -14.31 -2.09
N GLY A 72 8.56 -14.74 -3.34
CA GLY A 72 9.12 -13.95 -4.43
C GLY A 72 8.14 -12.97 -5.04
N ASP A 73 6.90 -12.93 -4.55
CA ASP A 73 5.91 -12.03 -5.14
C ASP A 73 6.23 -10.59 -4.80
N ASP A 74 5.83 -9.69 -5.70
CA ASP A 74 6.17 -8.28 -5.59
C ASP A 74 5.19 -7.56 -4.69
N ALA A 75 5.70 -6.94 -3.63
CA ALA A 75 4.84 -6.21 -2.70
C ALA A 75 4.13 -5.04 -3.37
N PHE A 76 4.76 -4.40 -4.36
CA PHE A 76 4.10 -3.29 -5.07
C PHE A 76 2.79 -3.78 -5.69
N THR A 77 2.82 -4.95 -6.32
CA THR A 77 1.62 -5.52 -6.93
C THR A 77 0.56 -5.83 -5.87
N ALA A 78 0.99 -6.35 -4.72
CA ALA A 78 0.04 -6.66 -3.66
C ALA A 78 -0.65 -5.40 -3.14
N VAL A 79 0.11 -4.29 -2.97
CA VAL A 79 -0.46 -3.04 -2.53
C VAL A 79 -1.45 -2.51 -3.58
N GLN A 80 -1.06 -2.57 -4.85
CA GLN A 80 -1.90 -2.10 -5.94
C GLN A 80 -3.23 -2.86 -5.96
N ASP A 81 -3.17 -4.18 -5.79
CA ASP A 81 -4.38 -5.00 -5.81
C ASP A 81 -5.24 -4.73 -4.58
N LEU A 82 -4.64 -4.50 -3.42
CA LEU A 82 -5.41 -4.18 -2.23
C LEU A 82 -6.16 -2.86 -2.43
N ILE A 83 -5.51 -1.86 -3.02
CA ILE A 83 -6.15 -0.59 -3.27
C ILE A 83 -7.32 -0.77 -4.23
N ALA A 84 -7.14 -1.55 -5.31
CA ALA A 84 -8.22 -1.80 -6.27
C ALA A 84 -9.40 -2.48 -5.59
N ASN A 85 -9.12 -3.44 -4.71
CA ASN A 85 -10.18 -4.13 -4.00
C ASN A 85 -10.88 -3.21 -2.98
N LEU A 86 -10.13 -2.29 -2.37
CA LEU A 86 -10.73 -1.31 -1.49
C LEU A 86 -11.66 -0.38 -2.29
N MET A 87 -11.30 -0.04 -3.52
CA MET A 87 -12.17 0.78 -4.36
C MET A 87 -13.49 0.06 -4.62
N HIS A 88 -13.44 -1.26 -4.89
CA HIS A 88 -14.67 -2.02 -5.08
C HIS A 88 -15.52 -2.03 -3.81
N LEU A 89 -14.90 -2.23 -2.68
CA LEU A 89 -15.62 -2.25 -1.41
C LEU A 89 -16.27 -0.89 -1.14
N CYS A 90 -15.52 0.18 -1.33
CA CYS A 90 -16.03 1.52 -1.08
C CYS A 90 -17.20 1.85 -2.00
N ASP A 91 -17.13 1.37 -3.24
CA ASP A 91 -18.19 1.61 -4.21
C ASP A 91 -19.44 0.81 -3.85
N GLN A 92 -19.28 -0.47 -3.56
CA GLN A 92 -20.43 -1.33 -3.31
C GLN A 92 -21.17 -0.98 -2.02
N GLU A 93 -20.44 -0.58 -0.99
CA GLU A 93 -21.04 -0.26 0.28
C GLU A 93 -21.28 1.24 0.47
N GLU A 94 -21.07 2.01 -0.59
CA GLU A 94 -21.29 3.45 -0.58
C GLU A 94 -20.49 4.16 0.51
N ILE A 95 -19.29 3.64 0.80
CA ILE A 95 -18.37 4.33 1.69
C ILE A 95 -17.90 5.59 0.98
N THR A 96 -17.77 5.53 -0.36
CA THR A 96 -17.50 6.70 -1.18
C THR A 96 -18.68 6.86 -2.12
N CYS A 97 -19.25 8.06 -2.17
CA CYS A 97 -20.35 8.35 -3.06
C CYS A 97 -20.47 9.85 -3.26
N GLY A 98 -21.08 10.25 -4.35
CA GLY A 98 -21.27 11.67 -4.64
C GLY A 98 -19.94 12.40 -4.74
N GLU A 99 -19.77 13.43 -3.92
CA GLU A 99 -18.54 14.21 -3.94
C GLU A 99 -17.46 13.57 -3.10
N GLU A 100 -17.81 12.58 -2.27
CA GLU A 100 -16.81 11.88 -1.46
C GLU A 100 -16.32 10.68 -2.25
N THR A 101 -15.46 10.94 -3.21
CA THR A 101 -14.96 9.90 -4.11
C THR A 101 -13.76 9.20 -3.49
N PHE A 102 -13.34 8.08 -4.08
CA PHE A 102 -12.16 7.39 -3.60
C PHE A 102 -10.93 8.31 -3.73
N ALA A 103 -10.88 9.12 -4.78
CA ALA A 103 -9.78 10.06 -4.96
C ALA A 103 -9.73 11.08 -3.81
N SER A 104 -10.89 11.58 -3.36
CA SER A 104 -10.91 12.51 -2.25
C SER A 104 -10.52 11.83 -0.95
N LEU A 105 -10.89 10.56 -0.79
CA LEU A 105 -10.50 9.79 0.38
C LEU A 105 -8.98 9.63 0.40
N VAL A 106 -8.36 9.33 -0.74
CA VAL A 106 -6.91 9.19 -0.84
C VAL A 106 -6.22 10.52 -0.54
N ASN A 107 -6.80 11.63 -1.01
CA ASN A 107 -6.22 12.94 -0.73
C ASN A 107 -6.22 13.23 0.77
N LEU A 108 -7.30 12.87 1.48
CA LEU A 108 -7.36 13.04 2.92
C LEU A 108 -6.32 12.15 3.62
N ALA A 109 -6.17 10.92 3.14
CA ALA A 109 -5.17 10.01 3.70
C ALA A 109 -3.77 10.59 3.51
N GLU A 110 -3.51 11.21 2.35
CA GLU A 110 -2.21 11.80 2.09
C GLU A 110 -1.94 12.96 3.02
N MET A 111 -2.96 13.75 3.35
CA MET A 111 -2.79 14.85 4.29
C MET A 111 -2.36 14.33 5.66
N HIS A 112 -2.98 13.22 6.12
CA HIS A 112 -2.60 12.62 7.38
C HIS A 112 -1.17 12.08 7.30
N TYR A 113 -0.82 11.45 6.19
CA TYR A 113 0.50 10.89 5.98
C TYR A 113 1.56 11.98 6.06
N LEU A 114 1.32 13.11 5.39
CA LEU A 114 2.28 14.21 5.39
C LEU A 114 2.43 14.83 6.79
N ALA A 115 1.33 14.94 7.51
CA ALA A 115 1.38 15.45 8.88
C ALA A 115 2.16 14.51 9.79
N GLU A 116 2.00 13.20 9.57
CA GLU A 116 2.71 12.22 10.37
C GLU A 116 4.21 12.22 10.08
N LEU A 117 4.59 12.55 8.85
CA LEU A 117 6.00 12.69 8.53
C LEU A 117 6.59 13.88 9.29
N ASP A 118 5.83 14.98 9.39
CA ASP A 118 6.32 16.16 10.10
C ASP A 118 6.47 15.83 11.58
N GLU A 119 5.54 15.11 12.19
CA GLU A 119 5.63 14.74 13.58
C GLU A 119 6.92 13.95 13.82
N ASN A 120 7.22 13.05 12.90
CA ASN A 120 8.37 12.19 13.03
C ASN A 120 9.67 12.99 12.90
N ILE A 121 9.69 13.98 12.05
CA ILE A 121 10.86 14.80 11.84
C ILE A 121 11.01 15.76 12.98
N GLY A 122 9.95 16.23 13.55
CA GLY A 122 9.96 17.19 14.61
C GLY A 122 10.52 16.70 15.92
N LEU A 123 10.80 15.42 15.99
CA LEU A 123 11.39 14.88 17.18
C LEU A 123 12.88 15.09 17.17
#